data_1ee804f924cb724f56af99ed099dab20
#
_entry.id   1ee804f924cb724f56af99ed099dab20
#
_cell.length_a   1.000
_cell.length_b   1.000
_cell.length_c   1.000
_cell.angle_alpha   90.00
_cell.angle_beta   90.00
_cell.angle_gamma   90.00
#
_symmetry.space_group_name_H-M   'P 1'
#
loop_
_entity.id
_entity.type
_entity.pdbx_description
1 polymer ?
#
loop_
_entity_poly.entity_id
_entity_poly.type
_entity_poly.pdbx_seq_one_letter_code
_entity_poly.pdbx_strand_id
1 'polypeptide(L)'
;ANAKEHQKKMVESAMEMAEIKISKYDLLENKILFLRLDDEKFPPELNGYLAMKLAAKYKKPTIVARIGEDGFDKGSMRGLNQSALTDFKSFLMNSGYFEWCQGHANAAGACIADKNLANFHTYANRVLADVDFGENIYDVNFSRDATASDLQKMIYDLCGSGGIWGQSNPEPLIWIHNLYIKKEDVRIMGARKDTIKIECNGISYIRFFASKDMIPDVLNNGGIMRLTLVCKPALNHYMGRTYPQMQIVEYEISNNSIVDF
;
A
#
# COMPACT_ATOMS: atom_id res chain seq x y z
N ALA A 1 -12.05 18.20 -14.60
CA ALA A 1 -10.58 18.02 -14.65
C ALA A 1 -9.85 18.91 -13.62
N ASN A 2 -10.24 20.17 -13.45
CA ASN A 2 -9.54 21.15 -12.58
C ASN A 2 -9.56 20.82 -11.07
N ALA A 3 -10.68 20.32 -10.53
CA ALA A 3 -10.80 20.08 -9.07
C ALA A 3 -9.91 18.92 -8.59
N LYS A 4 -9.85 17.82 -9.33
CA LYS A 4 -8.98 16.67 -8.99
C LYS A 4 -7.50 17.01 -9.09
N GLU A 5 -7.12 17.84 -10.05
CA GLU A 5 -5.74 18.28 -10.22
C GLU A 5 -5.32 19.26 -9.12
N HIS A 6 -6.24 20.12 -8.68
CA HIS A 6 -6.02 21.01 -7.56
C HIS A 6 -5.84 20.21 -6.24
N GLN A 7 -6.73 19.27 -5.96
CA GLN A 7 -6.60 18.37 -4.80
C GLN A 7 -5.27 17.62 -4.80
N LYS A 8 -4.85 17.12 -5.97
CA LYS A 8 -3.58 16.39 -6.11
C LYS A 8 -2.39 17.28 -5.74
N LYS A 9 -2.34 18.51 -6.26
CA LYS A 9 -1.27 19.48 -5.92
C LYS A 9 -1.25 19.83 -4.45
N MET A 10 -2.42 20.03 -3.83
CA MET A 10 -2.52 20.30 -2.38
C MET A 10 -1.96 19.14 -1.55
N VAL A 11 -2.31 17.91 -1.92
CA VAL A 11 -1.79 16.73 -1.21
C VAL A 11 -0.29 16.53 -1.48
N GLU A 12 0.21 16.81 -2.67
CA GLU A 12 1.65 16.77 -2.97
C GLU A 12 2.42 17.77 -2.10
N SER A 13 1.95 19.01 -1.98
CA SER A 13 2.55 20.01 -1.09
C SER A 13 2.46 19.60 0.39
N ALA A 14 1.31 19.04 0.83
CA ALA A 14 1.17 18.54 2.19
C ALA A 14 2.08 17.34 2.48
N MET A 15 2.33 16.48 1.48
CA MET A 15 3.30 15.38 1.60
C MET A 15 4.72 15.90 1.84
N GLU A 16 5.16 16.93 1.12
CA GLU A 16 6.48 17.55 1.32
C GLU A 16 6.61 18.13 2.75
N MET A 17 5.59 18.85 3.22
CA MET A 17 5.59 19.37 4.60
C MET A 17 5.55 18.25 5.64
N ALA A 18 4.78 17.20 5.37
CA ALA A 18 4.73 16.01 6.23
C ALA A 18 6.10 15.35 6.35
N GLU A 19 6.81 15.17 5.24
CA GLU A 19 8.14 14.56 5.22
C GLU A 19 9.19 15.37 6.02
N ILE A 20 9.12 16.69 5.93
CA ILE A 20 9.97 17.58 6.74
C ILE A 20 9.68 17.37 8.23
N LYS A 21 8.39 17.35 8.65
CA LYS A 21 8.01 17.13 10.05
C LYS A 21 8.37 15.71 10.52
N ILE A 22 8.14 14.70 9.70
CA ILE A 22 8.45 13.30 10.00
C ILE A 22 9.94 13.15 10.28
N SER A 23 10.79 13.70 9.42
CA SER A 23 12.25 13.66 9.60
C SER A 23 12.72 14.52 10.78
N LYS A 24 12.17 15.72 10.94
CA LYS A 24 12.60 16.66 12.00
C LYS A 24 12.32 16.13 13.42
N TYR A 25 11.23 15.38 13.58
CA TYR A 25 10.77 14.90 14.89
C TYR A 25 10.90 13.38 15.05
N ASP A 26 11.64 12.72 14.16
CA ASP A 26 11.89 11.27 14.16
C ASP A 26 10.62 10.43 14.33
N LEU A 27 9.51 10.87 13.68
CA LEU A 27 8.21 10.26 13.90
C LEU A 27 8.14 8.80 13.45
N LEU A 28 9.07 8.35 12.62
CA LEU A 28 9.15 6.95 12.16
C LEU A 28 9.72 6.00 13.22
N GLU A 29 10.30 6.50 14.29
CA GLU A 29 10.70 5.67 15.43
C GLU A 29 9.47 5.02 16.12
N ASN A 30 8.30 5.65 16.00
CA ASN A 30 7.07 5.10 16.55
C ASN A 30 6.45 4.03 15.66
N LYS A 31 5.84 3.02 16.26
CA LYS A 31 5.08 1.98 15.55
C LYS A 31 3.85 2.53 14.81
N ILE A 32 3.26 3.60 15.31
CA ILE A 32 2.18 4.33 14.66
C ILE A 32 2.66 5.73 14.31
N LEU A 33 2.54 6.10 13.05
CA LEU A 33 2.88 7.44 12.58
C LEU A 33 1.74 8.41 12.95
N PHE A 34 1.99 9.29 13.92
CA PHE A 34 1.08 10.36 14.30
C PHE A 34 1.64 11.70 13.82
N LEU A 35 0.99 12.29 12.82
CA LEU A 35 1.40 13.55 12.22
C LEU A 35 0.40 14.65 12.59
N ARG A 36 0.88 15.72 13.25
CA ARG A 36 0.17 16.98 13.40
C ARG A 36 0.45 17.87 12.22
N LEU A 37 -0.59 18.23 11.48
CA LEU A 37 -0.51 19.14 10.35
C LEU A 37 -1.27 20.43 10.67
N ASP A 38 -0.52 21.49 10.99
CA ASP A 38 -1.07 22.80 11.41
C ASP A 38 -1.09 23.79 10.23
N ASP A 39 -1.24 23.31 9.01
CA ASP A 39 -1.38 24.18 7.84
C ASP A 39 -2.85 24.52 7.60
N GLU A 40 -3.20 25.77 7.84
CA GLU A 40 -4.56 26.28 7.62
C GLU A 40 -5.02 26.21 6.16
N LYS A 41 -4.07 26.18 5.23
CA LYS A 41 -4.35 26.08 3.79
C LYS A 41 -4.69 24.66 3.34
N PHE A 42 -4.36 23.64 4.15
CA PHE A 42 -4.66 22.26 3.82
C PHE A 42 -6.05 21.88 4.38
N PRO A 43 -7.04 21.54 3.55
CA PRO A 43 -8.39 21.24 3.99
C PRO A 43 -8.44 20.00 4.89
N PRO A 44 -9.14 20.04 6.04
CA PRO A 44 -9.28 18.91 6.95
C PRO A 44 -9.85 17.64 6.27
N GLU A 45 -10.71 17.82 5.28
CA GLU A 45 -11.33 16.75 4.50
C GLU A 45 -10.30 15.89 3.76
N LEU A 46 -9.12 16.44 3.49
CA LEU A 46 -8.03 15.73 2.82
C LEU A 46 -7.10 14.99 3.81
N ASN A 47 -7.26 15.14 5.12
CA ASN A 47 -6.45 14.44 6.13
C ASN A 47 -6.47 12.92 5.90
N GLY A 48 -7.65 12.37 5.58
CA GLY A 48 -7.78 10.93 5.30
C GLY A 48 -7.03 10.47 4.05
N TYR A 49 -6.97 11.30 3.02
CA TYR A 49 -6.21 10.99 1.81
C TYR A 49 -4.70 11.12 2.04
N LEU A 50 -4.27 12.13 2.79
CA LEU A 50 -2.87 12.29 3.19
C LEU A 50 -2.43 11.12 4.09
N ALA A 51 -3.24 10.75 5.09
CA ALA A 51 -2.96 9.60 5.96
C ALA A 51 -2.80 8.29 5.16
N MET A 52 -3.65 8.07 4.15
CA MET A 52 -3.54 6.91 3.25
C MET A 52 -2.22 6.92 2.47
N LYS A 53 -1.79 8.07 1.96
CA LYS A 53 -0.52 8.20 1.23
C LYS A 53 0.68 7.94 2.12
N LEU A 54 0.67 8.48 3.32
CA LEU A 54 1.74 8.28 4.30
C LEU A 54 1.79 6.82 4.79
N ALA A 55 0.64 6.21 5.09
CA ALA A 55 0.56 4.81 5.49
C ALA A 55 1.13 3.88 4.40
N ALA A 56 0.79 4.13 3.14
CA ALA A 56 1.31 3.37 2.02
C ALA A 56 2.82 3.57 1.80
N LYS A 57 3.32 4.81 1.96
CA LYS A 57 4.73 5.13 1.76
C LYS A 57 5.63 4.53 2.85
N TYR A 58 5.22 4.68 4.11
CA TYR A 58 6.06 4.29 5.25
C TYR A 58 5.70 2.92 5.82
N LYS A 59 4.69 2.24 5.25
CA LYS A 59 4.21 0.94 5.74
C LYS A 59 3.90 0.97 7.24
N LYS A 60 3.25 2.04 7.71
CA LYS A 60 2.86 2.23 9.11
C LYS A 60 1.42 2.69 9.23
N PRO A 61 0.65 2.18 10.20
CA PRO A 61 -0.64 2.78 10.55
C PRO A 61 -0.43 4.27 10.85
N THR A 62 -1.25 5.12 10.25
CA THR A 62 -1.01 6.57 10.25
C THR A 62 -2.24 7.34 10.70
N ILE A 63 -2.01 8.34 11.55
CA ILE A 63 -2.98 9.34 11.96
C ILE A 63 -2.49 10.70 11.49
N VAL A 64 -3.31 11.44 10.75
CA VAL A 64 -3.08 12.85 10.42
C VAL A 64 -4.13 13.67 11.14
N ALA A 65 -3.70 14.51 12.05
CA ALA A 65 -4.56 15.27 12.94
C ALA A 65 -4.15 16.74 13.05
N ARG A 66 -5.02 17.54 13.63
CA ARG A 66 -4.77 18.92 14.02
C ARG A 66 -5.13 19.08 15.48
N ILE A 67 -4.34 19.86 16.19
CA ILE A 67 -4.68 20.28 17.54
C ILE A 67 -5.76 21.36 17.47
N GLY A 68 -6.85 21.15 18.20
CA GLY A 68 -7.88 22.16 18.38
C GLY A 68 -7.56 23.09 19.57
N GLU A 69 -8.22 24.25 19.63
CA GLU A 69 -8.14 25.18 20.77
C GLU A 69 -8.64 24.52 22.06
N ASP A 70 -9.43 23.46 21.95
CA ASP A 70 -9.96 22.68 23.08
C ASP A 70 -8.92 21.65 23.64
N GLY A 71 -7.70 21.62 23.10
CA GLY A 71 -6.62 20.73 23.54
C GLY A 71 -6.79 19.30 23.06
N PHE A 72 -7.61 19.06 22.04
CA PHE A 72 -7.79 17.76 21.43
C PHE A 72 -7.21 17.73 20.01
N ASP A 73 -6.48 16.69 19.71
CA ASP A 73 -6.09 16.34 18.34
C ASP A 73 -7.24 15.61 17.66
N LYS A 74 -7.75 16.19 16.57
CA LYS A 74 -8.81 15.60 15.76
C LYS A 74 -8.32 15.39 14.34
N GLY A 75 -8.60 14.21 13.77
CA GLY A 75 -8.11 13.90 12.43
C GLY A 75 -8.63 12.60 11.87
N SER A 76 -7.90 12.12 10.90
CA SER A 76 -8.20 10.88 10.18
C SER A 76 -7.11 9.85 10.41
N MET A 77 -7.53 8.61 10.67
CA MET A 77 -6.64 7.49 10.78
C MET A 77 -6.76 6.55 9.58
N ARG A 78 -5.64 5.93 9.21
CA ARG A 78 -5.56 4.86 8.20
C ARG A 78 -4.67 3.73 8.71
N GLY A 79 -5.25 2.53 8.80
CA GLY A 79 -4.53 1.28 9.03
C GLY A 79 -4.00 0.70 7.73
N LEU A 80 -3.32 -0.42 7.85
CA LEU A 80 -2.84 -1.22 6.73
C LEU A 80 -3.78 -2.42 6.57
N ASN A 81 -4.31 -2.62 5.38
CA ASN A 81 -5.33 -3.65 5.15
C ASN A 81 -4.79 -5.08 5.32
N GLN A 82 -3.49 -5.27 5.08
CA GLN A 82 -2.84 -6.58 5.14
C GLN A 82 -1.62 -6.49 6.07
N SER A 83 -1.90 -6.36 7.35
CA SER A 83 -0.91 -6.35 8.41
C SER A 83 -1.41 -7.15 9.61
N ALA A 84 -0.52 -7.43 10.55
CA ALA A 84 -0.88 -8.09 11.80
C ALA A 84 -1.89 -7.26 12.64
N LEU A 85 -1.98 -5.95 12.43
CA LEU A 85 -2.99 -5.09 13.03
C LEU A 85 -4.19 -4.94 12.08
N THR A 86 -5.12 -5.87 12.15
CA THR A 86 -6.27 -5.96 11.24
C THR A 86 -7.38 -4.95 11.52
N ASP A 87 -7.51 -4.48 12.77
CA ASP A 87 -8.49 -3.47 13.20
C ASP A 87 -7.81 -2.37 14.00
N PHE A 88 -7.35 -1.36 13.28
CA PHE A 88 -6.66 -0.21 13.86
C PHE A 88 -7.60 0.64 14.72
N LYS A 89 -8.87 0.79 14.34
CA LYS A 89 -9.87 1.52 15.14
C LYS A 89 -10.04 0.89 16.52
N SER A 90 -10.27 -0.42 16.57
CA SER A 90 -10.43 -1.13 17.84
C SER A 90 -9.16 -1.08 18.68
N PHE A 91 -7.98 -1.15 18.08
CA PHE A 91 -6.71 -0.96 18.79
C PHE A 91 -6.63 0.41 19.47
N LEU A 92 -6.97 1.49 18.75
CA LEU A 92 -6.97 2.84 19.30
C LEU A 92 -7.95 2.96 20.48
N MET A 93 -9.18 2.50 20.31
CA MET A 93 -10.20 2.57 21.36
C MET A 93 -9.85 1.73 22.58
N ASN A 94 -9.36 0.50 22.38
CA ASN A 94 -8.97 -0.40 23.47
C ASN A 94 -7.72 0.09 24.23
N SER A 95 -6.95 1.00 23.66
CA SER A 95 -5.83 1.64 24.36
C SER A 95 -6.26 2.51 25.54
N GLY A 96 -7.50 3.00 25.53
CA GLY A 96 -8.06 3.90 26.55
C GLY A 96 -7.56 5.34 26.46
N TYR A 97 -6.78 5.72 25.43
CA TYR A 97 -6.26 7.09 25.26
C TYR A 97 -7.09 7.95 24.32
N PHE A 98 -7.91 7.33 23.46
CA PHE A 98 -8.76 8.04 22.49
C PHE A 98 -10.15 8.29 23.03
N GLU A 99 -10.64 9.51 22.85
CA GLU A 99 -12.00 9.91 23.23
C GLU A 99 -13.04 9.22 22.34
N TRP A 100 -12.74 9.15 21.05
CA TRP A 100 -13.56 8.44 20.06
C TRP A 100 -12.77 8.09 18.79
N CYS A 101 -13.21 7.01 18.15
CA CYS A 101 -12.86 6.67 16.77
C CYS A 101 -14.15 6.27 16.04
N GLN A 102 -14.49 7.00 14.96
CA GLN A 102 -15.74 6.80 14.20
C GLN A 102 -15.44 6.49 12.74
N GLY A 103 -15.96 5.38 12.25
CA GLY A 103 -15.75 4.89 10.90
C GLY A 103 -15.43 3.39 10.88
N HIS A 104 -14.68 2.98 9.88
CA HIS A 104 -14.35 1.58 9.63
C HIS A 104 -13.05 1.15 10.35
N ALA A 105 -12.81 -0.15 10.42
CA ALA A 105 -11.66 -0.75 11.12
C ALA A 105 -10.31 -0.09 10.78
N ASN A 106 -10.03 0.15 9.50
CA ASN A 106 -8.77 0.75 9.02
C ASN A 106 -8.93 2.13 8.37
N ALA A 107 -10.11 2.76 8.46
CA ALA A 107 -10.37 4.09 7.93
C ALA A 107 -11.45 4.81 8.74
N ALA A 108 -11.04 5.67 9.65
CA ALA A 108 -11.94 6.37 10.57
C ALA A 108 -11.45 7.79 10.88
N GLY A 109 -12.33 8.58 11.47
CA GLY A 109 -11.96 9.76 12.24
C GLY A 109 -11.51 9.35 13.64
N ALA A 110 -10.61 10.11 14.25
CA ALA A 110 -10.12 9.86 15.60
C ALA A 110 -9.92 11.17 16.38
N CYS A 111 -10.06 11.08 17.69
CA CYS A 111 -9.85 12.19 18.61
C CYS A 111 -9.09 11.71 19.85
N ILE A 112 -8.01 12.40 20.19
CA ILE A 112 -7.19 12.14 21.37
C ILE A 112 -6.88 13.47 22.07
N ALA A 113 -6.91 13.50 23.40
CA ALA A 113 -6.43 14.66 24.13
C ALA A 113 -4.91 14.80 23.98
N ASP A 114 -4.41 16.01 23.73
CA ASP A 114 -2.98 16.28 23.55
C ASP A 114 -2.12 15.70 24.69
N LYS A 115 -2.56 15.86 25.92
CA LYS A 115 -1.89 15.31 27.12
C LYS A 115 -1.72 13.78 27.11
N ASN A 116 -2.52 13.07 26.33
CA ASN A 116 -2.49 11.60 26.26
C ASN A 116 -1.56 11.09 25.15
N LEU A 117 -1.13 11.93 24.22
CA LEU A 117 -0.40 11.50 23.04
C LEU A 117 0.93 10.79 23.35
N ALA A 118 1.72 11.33 24.29
CA ALA A 118 2.99 10.71 24.69
C ALA A 118 2.78 9.33 25.35
N ASN A 119 1.77 9.21 26.20
CA ASN A 119 1.42 7.94 26.84
C ASN A 119 0.91 6.92 25.80
N PHE A 120 0.12 7.38 24.84
CA PHE A 120 -0.33 6.54 23.73
C PHE A 120 0.84 6.01 22.89
N HIS A 121 1.83 6.85 22.54
CA HIS A 121 3.02 6.37 21.82
C HIS A 121 3.79 5.31 22.62
N THR A 122 3.98 5.54 23.91
CA THR A 122 4.63 4.56 24.79
C THR A 122 3.86 3.23 24.80
N TYR A 123 2.54 3.29 24.95
CA TYR A 123 1.68 2.12 24.91
C TYR A 123 1.77 1.38 23.57
N ALA A 124 1.59 2.11 22.46
CA ALA A 124 1.59 1.53 21.12
C ALA A 124 2.92 0.89 20.76
N ASN A 125 4.03 1.55 21.07
CA ASN A 125 5.38 1.03 20.84
C ASN A 125 5.65 -0.25 21.62
N ARG A 126 5.14 -0.34 22.85
CA ARG A 126 5.27 -1.55 23.68
C ARG A 126 4.40 -2.69 23.15
N VAL A 127 3.11 -2.43 22.88
CA VAL A 127 2.16 -3.49 22.47
C VAL A 127 2.46 -4.00 21.07
N LEU A 128 2.96 -3.15 20.20
CA LEU A 128 3.30 -3.48 18.81
C LEU A 128 4.80 -3.76 18.61
N ALA A 129 5.57 -3.97 19.69
CA ALA A 129 7.03 -4.12 19.60
C ALA A 129 7.47 -5.18 18.59
N ASP A 130 6.80 -6.34 18.61
CA ASP A 130 7.11 -7.47 17.74
C ASP A 130 6.36 -7.44 16.40
N VAL A 131 5.57 -6.40 16.12
CA VAL A 131 4.86 -6.26 14.85
C VAL A 131 5.75 -5.59 13.83
N ASP A 132 6.05 -6.29 12.74
CA ASP A 132 6.64 -5.71 11.53
C ASP A 132 5.55 -5.36 10.52
N PHE A 133 5.32 -4.07 10.32
CA PHE A 133 4.36 -3.58 9.33
C PHE A 133 4.93 -3.56 7.91
N GLY A 134 6.22 -3.73 7.75
CA GLY A 134 6.89 -3.86 6.45
C GLY A 134 6.73 -5.25 5.84
N GLU A 135 6.41 -6.24 6.67
CA GLU A 135 6.22 -7.62 6.24
C GLU A 135 4.96 -7.75 5.38
N ASN A 136 5.13 -8.39 4.22
CA ASN A 136 4.03 -8.61 3.29
C ASN A 136 3.31 -9.89 3.64
N ILE A 137 2.04 -9.75 4.01
CA ILE A 137 1.14 -10.88 4.22
C ILE A 137 0.49 -11.21 2.89
N TYR A 138 0.76 -12.40 2.36
CA TYR A 138 0.06 -12.95 1.20
C TYR A 138 -0.90 -14.04 1.63
N ASP A 139 -2.02 -14.14 0.94
CA ASP A 139 -3.09 -15.10 1.25
C ASP A 139 -2.91 -16.42 0.51
N VAL A 140 -2.29 -16.37 -0.67
CA VAL A 140 -2.09 -17.53 -1.53
C VAL A 140 -0.64 -17.60 -2.02
N ASN A 141 0.00 -18.74 -1.76
CA ASN A 141 1.28 -19.10 -2.36
C ASN A 141 1.04 -19.95 -3.60
N PHE A 142 1.40 -19.45 -4.77
CA PHE A 142 1.22 -20.15 -6.01
C PHE A 142 2.42 -21.09 -6.24
N SER A 143 2.17 -22.39 -6.20
CA SER A 143 3.22 -23.42 -6.34
C SER A 143 3.93 -23.34 -7.68
N ARG A 144 5.23 -23.67 -7.67
CA ARG A 144 6.04 -23.80 -8.89
C ARG A 144 5.44 -24.78 -9.93
N ASP A 145 4.66 -25.75 -9.45
CA ASP A 145 4.07 -26.79 -10.30
C ASP A 145 2.72 -26.37 -10.90
N ALA A 146 2.19 -25.22 -10.50
CA ALA A 146 0.95 -24.68 -11.04
C ALA A 146 1.14 -24.21 -12.48
N THR A 147 0.22 -24.60 -13.35
CA THR A 147 0.26 -24.21 -14.76
C THR A 147 -0.30 -22.79 -14.97
N ALA A 148 0.00 -22.20 -16.13
CA ALA A 148 -0.62 -20.94 -16.55
C ALA A 148 -2.16 -21.05 -16.58
N SER A 149 -2.71 -22.20 -16.91
CA SER A 149 -4.16 -22.46 -16.91
C SER A 149 -4.75 -22.42 -15.50
N ASP A 150 -4.05 -22.98 -14.50
CA ASP A 150 -4.49 -22.94 -13.11
C ASP A 150 -4.49 -21.50 -12.59
N LEU A 151 -3.46 -20.73 -12.92
CA LEU A 151 -3.38 -19.32 -12.55
C LEU A 151 -4.48 -18.49 -13.22
N GLN A 152 -4.76 -18.70 -14.51
CA GLN A 152 -5.85 -18.04 -15.22
C GLN A 152 -7.19 -18.37 -14.59
N LYS A 153 -7.47 -19.65 -14.32
CA LYS A 153 -8.70 -20.09 -13.67
C LYS A 153 -8.87 -19.42 -12.31
N MET A 154 -7.83 -19.42 -11.47
CA MET A 154 -7.86 -18.76 -10.16
C MET A 154 -8.20 -17.27 -10.29
N ILE A 155 -7.59 -16.55 -11.25
CA ILE A 155 -7.89 -15.14 -11.49
C ILE A 155 -9.37 -14.95 -11.83
N TYR A 156 -9.94 -15.77 -12.72
CA TYR A 156 -11.35 -15.69 -13.09
C TYR A 156 -12.27 -15.98 -11.90
N ASP A 157 -11.96 -17.01 -11.12
CA ASP A 157 -12.75 -17.41 -9.94
C ASP A 157 -12.75 -16.31 -8.88
N LEU A 158 -11.57 -15.76 -8.55
CA LEU A 158 -11.43 -14.69 -7.56
C LEU A 158 -12.08 -13.38 -8.01
N CYS A 159 -11.89 -12.98 -9.27
CA CYS A 159 -12.49 -11.76 -9.80
C CYS A 159 -13.99 -11.91 -10.05
N GLY A 160 -14.47 -13.11 -10.38
CA GLY A 160 -15.90 -13.43 -10.53
C GLY A 160 -16.66 -13.35 -9.21
N SER A 161 -15.98 -13.49 -8.09
CA SER A 161 -16.50 -13.36 -6.73
C SER A 161 -16.60 -11.90 -6.25
N GLY A 162 -16.54 -10.93 -7.16
CA GLY A 162 -16.34 -9.50 -6.91
C GLY A 162 -17.33 -8.79 -5.98
N GLY A 163 -18.38 -9.45 -5.52
CA GLY A 163 -19.28 -8.90 -4.50
C GLY A 163 -18.89 -9.19 -3.06
N ILE A 164 -17.87 -10.02 -2.82
CA ILE A 164 -17.46 -10.44 -1.47
C ILE A 164 -16.25 -9.66 -0.94
N TRP A 165 -15.49 -9.02 -1.82
CA TRP A 165 -14.31 -8.27 -1.42
C TRP A 165 -14.67 -6.86 -0.95
N GLY A 166 -14.02 -6.41 0.12
CA GLY A 166 -14.25 -5.09 0.70
C GLY A 166 -13.46 -4.88 1.97
N GLN A 167 -13.91 -3.92 2.77
CA GLN A 167 -13.14 -3.44 3.91
C GLN A 167 -12.91 -4.49 5.02
N SER A 168 -13.84 -5.41 5.23
CA SER A 168 -13.72 -6.51 6.21
C SER A 168 -13.27 -7.83 5.57
N ASN A 169 -13.15 -7.86 4.26
CA ASN A 169 -12.71 -9.01 3.48
C ASN A 169 -11.88 -8.51 2.28
N PRO A 170 -10.61 -8.14 2.49
CA PRO A 170 -9.76 -7.57 1.45
C PRO A 170 -9.54 -8.54 0.30
N GLU A 171 -9.28 -7.99 -0.89
CA GLU A 171 -8.85 -8.81 -2.03
C GLU A 171 -7.58 -9.59 -1.68
N PRO A 172 -7.50 -10.88 -2.04
CA PRO A 172 -6.34 -11.70 -1.70
C PRO A 172 -5.06 -11.23 -2.38
N LEU A 173 -3.95 -11.35 -1.69
CA LEU A 173 -2.62 -11.20 -2.25
C LEU A 173 -2.08 -12.55 -2.66
N ILE A 174 -1.56 -12.62 -3.88
CA ILE A 174 -1.01 -13.82 -4.47
C ILE A 174 0.51 -13.68 -4.54
N TRP A 175 1.22 -14.57 -3.87
CA TRP A 175 2.67 -14.65 -3.97
C TRP A 175 3.08 -15.56 -5.11
N ILE A 176 3.77 -14.99 -6.09
CA ILE A 176 4.30 -15.70 -7.27
C ILE A 176 5.82 -15.63 -7.19
N HIS A 177 6.44 -16.76 -7.08
CA HIS A 177 7.89 -16.85 -6.98
C HIS A 177 8.50 -17.58 -8.17
N ASN A 178 9.78 -17.30 -8.42
CA ASN A 178 10.55 -17.91 -9.51
C ASN A 178 9.94 -17.69 -10.91
N LEU A 179 9.39 -16.50 -11.16
CA LEU A 179 8.96 -16.11 -12.49
C LEU A 179 10.19 -15.70 -13.30
N TYR A 180 10.55 -16.49 -14.32
CA TYR A 180 11.67 -16.19 -15.18
C TYR A 180 11.20 -15.39 -16.38
N ILE A 181 11.77 -14.21 -16.57
CA ILE A 181 11.47 -13.31 -17.68
C ILE A 181 12.73 -12.85 -18.39
N LYS A 182 12.56 -12.45 -19.64
CA LYS A 182 13.57 -11.79 -20.45
C LYS A 182 13.15 -10.36 -20.74
N LYS A 183 14.08 -9.54 -21.22
CA LYS A 183 13.80 -8.15 -21.56
C LYS A 183 12.72 -7.99 -22.63
N GLU A 184 12.62 -8.94 -23.54
CA GLU A 184 11.59 -9.00 -24.59
C GLU A 184 10.17 -9.23 -24.07
N ASP A 185 10.03 -9.80 -22.88
CA ASP A 185 8.73 -10.01 -22.22
C ASP A 185 8.20 -8.73 -21.58
N VAL A 186 9.02 -7.68 -21.54
CA VAL A 186 8.73 -6.44 -20.83
C VAL A 186 8.34 -5.32 -21.80
N ARG A 187 7.24 -4.63 -21.48
CA ARG A 187 6.80 -3.42 -22.21
C ARG A 187 6.55 -2.27 -21.27
N ILE A 188 7.07 -1.09 -21.61
CA ILE A 188 6.79 0.15 -20.89
C ILE A 188 5.66 0.86 -21.61
N MET A 189 4.59 1.20 -20.90
CA MET A 189 3.35 1.72 -21.45
C MET A 189 2.91 3.02 -20.76
N GLY A 190 1.83 3.59 -21.29
CA GLY A 190 1.24 4.83 -20.79
C GLY A 190 1.89 6.08 -21.39
N ALA A 191 1.13 7.18 -21.45
CA ALA A 191 1.61 8.47 -21.99
C ALA A 191 2.82 9.03 -21.23
N ARG A 192 2.96 8.70 -19.96
CA ARG A 192 4.08 9.09 -19.08
C ARG A 192 5.20 8.05 -19.01
N LYS A 193 5.06 6.92 -19.71
CA LYS A 193 5.99 5.78 -19.62
C LYS A 193 6.23 5.33 -18.17
N ASP A 194 5.17 5.31 -17.36
CA ASP A 194 5.19 5.00 -15.93
C ASP A 194 4.52 3.67 -15.58
N THR A 195 4.14 2.90 -16.59
CA THR A 195 3.52 1.59 -16.40
C THR A 195 4.40 0.53 -17.05
N ILE A 196 4.73 -0.51 -16.29
CA ILE A 196 5.43 -1.69 -16.80
C ILE A 196 4.45 -2.85 -16.93
N LYS A 197 4.51 -3.54 -18.06
CA LYS A 197 3.77 -4.76 -18.34
C LYS A 197 4.76 -5.86 -18.67
N ILE A 198 4.59 -7.01 -18.05
CA ILE A 198 5.37 -8.23 -18.27
C ILE A 198 4.40 -9.29 -18.78
N GLU A 199 4.70 -9.88 -19.90
CA GLU A 199 3.94 -11.00 -20.48
C GLU A 199 4.72 -12.29 -20.25
N CYS A 200 4.18 -13.18 -19.42
CA CYS A 200 4.81 -14.44 -19.15
C CYS A 200 3.77 -15.54 -19.02
N ASN A 201 3.96 -16.66 -19.73
CA ASN A 201 3.07 -17.83 -19.69
C ASN A 201 1.59 -17.51 -19.91
N GLY A 202 1.28 -16.55 -20.80
CA GLY A 202 -0.10 -16.15 -21.11
C GLY A 202 -0.79 -15.32 -20.03
N ILE A 203 -0.05 -14.85 -19.05
CA ILE A 203 -0.53 -13.93 -18.02
C ILE A 203 0.18 -12.58 -18.18
N SER A 204 -0.59 -11.50 -18.05
CA SER A 204 -0.05 -10.14 -17.99
C SER A 204 0.16 -9.74 -16.54
N TYR A 205 1.39 -9.36 -16.18
CA TYR A 205 1.74 -8.77 -14.89
C TYR A 205 1.94 -7.28 -15.10
N ILE A 206 1.19 -6.44 -14.38
CA ILE A 206 1.18 -4.99 -14.60
C ILE A 206 1.49 -4.25 -13.29
N ARG A 207 2.43 -3.30 -13.35
CA ARG A 207 2.67 -2.33 -12.28
C ARG A 207 2.49 -0.92 -12.82
N PHE A 208 1.59 -0.19 -12.19
CA PHE A 208 1.36 1.23 -12.46
C PHE A 208 2.32 2.10 -11.64
N PHE A 209 2.67 3.27 -12.15
CA PHE A 209 3.55 4.25 -11.48
C PHE A 209 4.95 3.73 -11.15
N ALA A 210 5.47 2.86 -11.99
CA ALA A 210 6.74 2.13 -11.81
C ALA A 210 7.98 2.89 -12.31
N SER A 211 7.86 4.18 -12.67
CA SER A 211 8.96 4.94 -13.28
C SER A 211 10.14 5.22 -12.35
N LYS A 212 9.92 5.16 -11.04
CA LYS A 212 10.95 5.45 -10.03
C LYS A 212 11.51 4.19 -9.35
N ASP A 213 10.92 3.04 -9.62
CA ASP A 213 11.27 1.77 -8.98
C ASP A 213 11.49 0.65 -10.02
N MET A 214 10.47 -0.15 -10.31
CA MET A 214 10.60 -1.37 -11.12
C MET A 214 11.10 -1.15 -12.55
N ILE A 215 10.77 -0.02 -13.20
CA ILE A 215 11.24 0.25 -14.56
C ILE A 215 12.77 0.40 -14.61
N PRO A 216 13.41 1.26 -13.80
CA PRO A 216 14.87 1.31 -13.75
C PRO A 216 15.49 -0.03 -13.36
N ASP A 217 14.94 -0.74 -12.39
CA ASP A 217 15.48 -2.01 -11.93
C ASP A 217 15.48 -3.06 -13.04
N VAL A 218 14.38 -3.18 -13.79
CA VAL A 218 14.29 -4.13 -14.92
C VAL A 218 15.18 -3.71 -16.09
N LEU A 219 15.26 -2.41 -16.40
CA LEU A 219 16.08 -1.94 -17.53
C LEU A 219 17.58 -2.05 -17.27
N ASN A 220 18.01 -1.91 -16.03
CA ASN A 220 19.41 -2.04 -15.62
C ASN A 220 19.88 -3.49 -15.52
N ASN A 221 18.96 -4.44 -15.49
CA ASN A 221 19.28 -5.86 -15.49
C ASN A 221 19.40 -6.39 -16.93
N GLY A 222 20.35 -7.27 -17.14
CA GLY A 222 20.56 -7.96 -18.42
C GLY A 222 20.23 -9.46 -18.32
N GLY A 223 19.95 -10.07 -19.47
CA GLY A 223 19.74 -11.50 -19.55
C GLY A 223 18.40 -11.99 -19.00
N ILE A 224 18.40 -13.14 -18.34
CA ILE A 224 17.23 -13.75 -17.72
C ILE A 224 17.14 -13.26 -16.28
N MET A 225 16.03 -12.62 -15.94
CA MET A 225 15.71 -12.16 -14.59
C MET A 225 14.79 -13.16 -13.91
N ARG A 226 15.01 -13.39 -12.62
CA ARG A 226 14.09 -14.12 -11.76
C ARG A 226 13.33 -13.13 -10.89
N LEU A 227 12.02 -13.11 -11.03
CA LEU A 227 11.12 -12.27 -10.25
C LEU A 227 10.42 -13.07 -9.16
N THR A 228 10.29 -12.45 -8.00
CA THR A 228 9.31 -12.82 -6.98
C THR A 228 8.33 -11.65 -6.87
N LEU A 229 7.04 -11.94 -6.97
CA LEU A 229 5.99 -10.92 -7.04
C LEU A 229 4.93 -11.18 -5.99
N VAL A 230 4.43 -10.10 -5.39
CA VAL A 230 3.15 -10.08 -4.69
C VAL A 230 2.15 -9.34 -5.56
N CYS A 231 1.07 -10.01 -5.93
CA CYS A 231 0.12 -9.52 -6.91
C CYS A 231 -1.31 -9.56 -6.42
N LYS A 232 -2.15 -8.68 -6.98
CA LYS A 232 -3.61 -8.78 -6.92
C LYS A 232 -4.15 -9.32 -8.24
N PRO A 233 -5.08 -10.30 -8.21
CA PRO A 233 -5.77 -10.74 -9.40
C PRO A 233 -6.66 -9.63 -9.95
N ALA A 234 -6.76 -9.51 -11.26
CA ALA A 234 -7.61 -8.53 -11.93
C ALA A 234 -8.08 -9.03 -13.29
N LEU A 235 -9.15 -8.48 -13.79
CA LEU A 235 -9.62 -8.70 -15.15
C LEU A 235 -9.47 -7.42 -15.96
N ASN A 236 -8.85 -7.53 -17.13
CA ASN A 236 -8.75 -6.45 -18.09
C ASN A 236 -9.81 -6.60 -19.17
N HIS A 237 -10.72 -5.65 -19.27
CA HIS A 237 -11.74 -5.61 -20.32
C HIS A 237 -11.26 -4.68 -21.46
N TYR A 238 -10.96 -5.29 -22.59
CA TYR A 238 -10.48 -4.56 -23.76
C TYR A 238 -11.12 -5.08 -25.04
N MET A 239 -11.68 -4.20 -25.84
CA MET A 239 -12.36 -4.50 -27.13
C MET A 239 -13.39 -5.64 -27.00
N GLY A 240 -14.22 -5.61 -25.95
CA GLY A 240 -15.27 -6.63 -25.70
C GLY A 240 -14.76 -8.00 -25.24
N ARG A 241 -13.48 -8.14 -25.00
CA ARG A 241 -12.85 -9.35 -24.45
C ARG A 241 -12.34 -9.12 -23.03
N THR A 242 -12.31 -10.18 -22.26
CA THR A 242 -11.80 -10.16 -20.89
C THR A 242 -10.53 -10.99 -20.81
N TYR A 243 -9.48 -10.40 -20.26
CA TYR A 243 -8.18 -11.03 -20.11
C TYR A 243 -7.78 -11.08 -18.64
N PRO A 244 -7.29 -12.23 -18.15
CA PRO A 244 -6.75 -12.32 -16.81
C PRO A 244 -5.43 -11.56 -16.72
N GLN A 245 -5.26 -10.81 -15.63
CA GLN A 245 -4.02 -10.10 -15.34
C GLN A 245 -3.71 -10.12 -13.85
N MET A 246 -2.46 -9.87 -13.50
CA MET A 246 -1.98 -9.67 -12.15
C MET A 246 -1.47 -8.24 -11.98
N GLN A 247 -2.00 -7.50 -11.02
CA GLN A 247 -1.47 -6.20 -10.64
C GLN A 247 -0.36 -6.39 -9.61
N ILE A 248 0.87 -6.02 -9.98
CA ILE A 248 2.04 -6.14 -9.10
C ILE A 248 1.93 -5.10 -7.99
N VAL A 249 1.86 -5.57 -6.76
CA VAL A 249 1.90 -4.75 -5.54
C VAL A 249 3.34 -4.57 -5.09
N GLU A 250 4.10 -5.68 -5.05
CA GLU A 250 5.51 -5.70 -4.66
C GLU A 250 6.31 -6.66 -5.53
N TYR A 251 7.60 -6.45 -5.60
CA TYR A 251 8.50 -7.26 -6.43
C TYR A 251 9.90 -7.34 -5.82
N GLU A 252 10.56 -8.43 -6.13
CA GLU A 252 11.98 -8.63 -5.94
C GLU A 252 12.58 -9.16 -7.24
N ILE A 253 13.74 -8.63 -7.64
CA ILE A 253 14.48 -9.07 -8.83
C ILE A 253 15.80 -9.68 -8.36
N SER A 254 16.04 -10.91 -8.75
CA SER A 254 17.36 -11.54 -8.58
C SER A 254 17.91 -11.93 -9.94
N ASN A 255 19.17 -11.59 -10.18
CA ASN A 255 19.87 -12.04 -11.35
C ASN A 255 20.28 -13.52 -11.15
N ASN A 256 19.93 -14.38 -12.11
CA ASN A 256 20.60 -15.65 -12.19
C ASN A 256 22.05 -15.36 -12.62
N SER A 257 22.97 -15.40 -11.68
CA SER A 257 24.34 -15.77 -12.03
C SER A 257 24.21 -17.17 -12.63
N ILE A 258 24.36 -17.30 -13.93
CA ILE A 258 24.47 -18.60 -14.60
C ILE A 258 25.67 -19.24 -13.93
N VAL A 259 25.43 -20.21 -13.07
CA VAL A 259 26.47 -21.19 -12.71
C VAL A 259 26.50 -22.10 -13.93
N ASP A 260 27.42 -21.82 -14.85
CA ASP A 260 27.78 -22.76 -15.90
C ASP A 260 28.24 -24.05 -15.23
N PHE A 261 27.48 -25.11 -15.44
CA PHE A 261 27.89 -26.47 -15.15
C PHE A 261 28.58 -27.06 -16.37
#